data_dc53a4ffb77c8669670bce6b777d3cfd
#
_entry.id   dc53a4ffb77c8669670bce6b777d3cfd
#
_cell.length_a   1.000
_cell.length_b   1.000
_cell.length_c   1.000
_cell.angle_alpha   90.00
_cell.angle_beta   90.00
_cell.angle_gamma   90.00
#
_symmetry.space_group_name_H-M   'P 1'
#
loop_
_entity.id
_entity.type
_entity.pdbx_description
1 polymer ?
#
loop_
_entity_poly.entity_id
_entity_poly.type
_entity_poly.pdbx_seq_one_letter_code
_entity_poly.pdbx_strand_id
1 'polypeptide(L)'
;LLAGGVGVNTNPMYTPRELHHQLRDAGARFLVILDQLLPRYLEVKGEVPVEKVVRTGIQDYLPFPKNLLYPLLLRRKGEAPKALEGLPWRAFLRPGTPRPVPLDLDDLALLQYTGGTTGLAKGAMLTHRNLSANALQVRAWIPDFREGEEVVLGAIPFFHVYGMTVAMNLALLGGAKLVLLPRPEIKAIVEAIEKHQVTHFPGVPTLYVAFNNFPGIERRDLKSVRACISGSAPLPLEVAERFERLTGAKLVEGYGLTEAS
;
A
#
# COMPACT_ATOMS: atom_id res chain seq x y z
N LEU A 1 -4.64 2.07 -14.57
CA LEU A 1 -6.06 1.75 -14.83
C LEU A 1 -6.65 2.70 -15.87
N LEU A 2 -6.54 4.03 -15.73
CA LEU A 2 -7.10 5.00 -16.70
C LEU A 2 -6.59 4.84 -18.13
N ALA A 3 -5.48 4.18 -18.35
CA ALA A 3 -4.93 3.84 -19.67
C ALA A 3 -5.44 2.49 -20.22
N GLY A 4 -6.42 1.86 -19.58
CA GLY A 4 -6.95 0.55 -19.96
C GLY A 4 -6.04 -0.63 -19.60
N GLY A 5 -5.02 -0.39 -18.77
CA GLY A 5 -4.13 -1.46 -18.32
C GLY A 5 -4.66 -2.16 -17.08
N VAL A 6 -4.41 -3.47 -16.98
CA VAL A 6 -4.69 -4.27 -15.79
C VAL A 6 -3.51 -4.17 -14.82
N GLY A 7 -3.77 -3.78 -13.58
CA GLY A 7 -2.76 -3.75 -12.52
C GLY A 7 -2.43 -5.16 -12.03
N VAL A 8 -1.17 -5.37 -11.63
CA VAL A 8 -0.75 -6.60 -10.94
C VAL A 8 0.07 -6.18 -9.72
N ASN A 9 -0.55 -6.19 -8.55
CA ASN A 9 0.14 -5.83 -7.33
C ASN A 9 1.17 -6.90 -6.95
N THR A 10 2.42 -6.48 -6.76
CA THR A 10 3.52 -7.39 -6.48
C THR A 10 4.05 -7.15 -5.07
N ASN A 11 4.17 -8.22 -4.28
CA ASN A 11 4.79 -8.15 -2.96
C ASN A 11 6.30 -7.88 -3.12
N PRO A 12 6.82 -6.77 -2.55
CA PRO A 12 8.24 -6.43 -2.62
C PRO A 12 9.15 -7.45 -1.91
N MET A 13 8.59 -8.34 -1.11
CA MET A 13 9.33 -9.41 -0.44
C MET A 13 9.45 -10.69 -1.26
N TYR A 14 8.82 -10.77 -2.43
CA TYR A 14 8.92 -11.96 -3.29
C TYR A 14 10.35 -12.34 -3.62
N THR A 15 10.62 -13.62 -3.56
CA THR A 15 11.84 -14.24 -4.09
C THR A 15 11.84 -14.16 -5.63
N PRO A 16 12.98 -14.32 -6.30
CA PRO A 16 13.02 -14.40 -7.76
C PRO A 16 12.05 -15.45 -8.33
N ARG A 17 11.92 -16.61 -7.67
CA ARG A 17 11.01 -17.69 -8.10
C ARG A 17 9.53 -17.26 -8.02
N GLU A 18 9.12 -16.60 -6.95
CA GLU A 18 7.74 -16.10 -6.79
C GLU A 18 7.45 -14.98 -7.78
N LEU A 19 8.41 -14.08 -7.99
CA LEU A 19 8.31 -13.02 -8.98
C LEU A 19 8.19 -13.58 -10.41
N HIS A 20 9.01 -14.59 -10.76
CA HIS A 20 8.93 -15.29 -12.02
C HIS A 20 7.54 -15.89 -12.26
N HIS A 21 7.02 -16.64 -11.24
CA HIS A 21 5.70 -17.22 -11.33
C HIS A 21 4.63 -16.16 -11.59
N GLN A 22 4.60 -15.10 -10.79
CA GLN A 22 3.59 -14.05 -10.90
C GLN A 22 3.65 -13.31 -12.25
N LEU A 23 4.82 -12.89 -12.69
CA LEU A 23 4.98 -12.14 -13.94
C LEU A 23 4.59 -12.98 -15.15
N ARG A 24 4.89 -14.28 -15.13
CA ARG A 24 4.56 -15.21 -16.20
C ARG A 24 3.08 -15.57 -16.23
N ASP A 25 2.50 -15.89 -15.09
CA ASP A 25 1.08 -16.24 -14.94
C ASP A 25 0.16 -15.06 -15.30
N ALA A 26 0.52 -13.85 -14.85
CA ALA A 26 -0.20 -12.63 -15.19
C ALA A 26 0.03 -12.13 -16.62
N GLY A 27 0.98 -12.69 -17.36
CA GLY A 27 1.36 -12.17 -18.67
C GLY A 27 1.84 -10.71 -18.62
N ALA A 28 2.53 -10.31 -17.56
CA ALA A 28 2.89 -8.91 -17.30
C ALA A 28 3.92 -8.40 -18.33
N ARG A 29 3.50 -7.45 -19.17
CA ARG A 29 4.34 -6.85 -20.23
C ARG A 29 5.12 -5.62 -19.74
N PHE A 30 4.64 -4.94 -18.71
CA PHE A 30 5.26 -3.75 -18.13
C PHE A 30 5.53 -3.98 -16.64
N LEU A 31 6.73 -3.65 -16.21
CA LEU A 31 7.12 -3.75 -14.81
C LEU A 31 7.55 -2.37 -14.29
N VAL A 32 6.88 -1.88 -13.25
CA VAL A 32 7.35 -0.72 -12.47
C VAL A 32 7.98 -1.26 -11.20
N ILE A 33 9.27 -0.99 -10.99
CA ILE A 33 10.04 -1.60 -9.91
C ILE A 33 10.93 -0.59 -9.18
N LEU A 34 11.08 -0.77 -7.87
CA LEU A 34 12.07 -0.01 -7.09
C LEU A 34 13.49 -0.45 -7.45
N ASP A 35 14.40 0.54 -7.54
CA ASP A 35 15.80 0.30 -7.86
C ASP A 35 16.45 -0.78 -6.98
N GLN A 36 16.08 -0.85 -5.68
CA GLN A 36 16.60 -1.84 -4.73
C GLN A 36 16.09 -3.27 -5.00
N LEU A 37 14.96 -3.41 -5.68
CA LEU A 37 14.35 -4.71 -6.01
C LEU A 37 14.74 -5.20 -7.40
N LEU A 38 15.31 -4.34 -8.22
CA LEU A 38 15.72 -4.67 -9.59
C LEU A 38 16.61 -5.94 -9.70
N PRO A 39 17.57 -6.20 -8.80
CA PRO A 39 18.38 -7.41 -8.85
C PRO A 39 17.54 -8.69 -8.89
N ARG A 40 16.44 -8.78 -8.14
CA ARG A 40 15.56 -9.97 -8.13
C ARG A 40 14.87 -10.19 -9.48
N TYR A 41 14.49 -9.10 -10.15
CA TYR A 41 13.94 -9.21 -11.50
C TYR A 41 14.99 -9.63 -12.51
N LEU A 42 16.22 -9.12 -12.41
CA LEU A 42 17.30 -9.45 -13.34
C LEU A 42 17.65 -10.95 -13.35
N GLU A 43 17.45 -11.65 -12.23
CA GLU A 43 17.64 -13.11 -12.14
C GLU A 43 16.63 -13.89 -13.01
N VAL A 44 15.46 -13.32 -13.31
CA VAL A 44 14.38 -14.00 -14.05
C VAL A 44 14.00 -13.30 -15.36
N LYS A 45 14.68 -12.22 -15.72
CA LYS A 45 14.36 -11.36 -16.85
C LYS A 45 14.20 -12.10 -18.17
N GLY A 46 15.05 -13.13 -18.44
CA GLY A 46 15.01 -13.90 -19.67
C GLY A 46 13.86 -14.91 -19.78
N GLU A 47 13.13 -15.12 -18.71
CA GLU A 47 12.12 -16.17 -18.57
C GLU A 47 10.69 -15.64 -18.44
N VAL A 48 10.52 -14.31 -18.40
CA VAL A 48 9.23 -13.64 -18.20
C VAL A 48 8.86 -12.72 -19.37
N PRO A 49 7.56 -12.49 -19.66
CA PRO A 49 7.12 -11.76 -20.85
C PRO A 49 7.27 -10.24 -20.74
N VAL A 50 8.07 -9.73 -19.80
CA VAL A 50 8.22 -8.29 -19.56
C VAL A 50 8.98 -7.63 -20.72
N GLU A 51 8.30 -6.74 -21.42
CA GLU A 51 8.84 -5.98 -22.56
C GLU A 51 9.52 -4.67 -22.13
N LYS A 52 8.97 -4.03 -21.10
CA LYS A 52 9.48 -2.74 -20.60
C LYS A 52 9.56 -2.70 -19.09
N VAL A 53 10.69 -2.24 -18.60
CA VAL A 53 10.94 -1.99 -17.18
C VAL A 53 11.03 -0.48 -16.94
N VAL A 54 10.24 0.01 -16.00
CA VAL A 54 10.31 1.38 -15.49
C VAL A 54 10.82 1.30 -14.06
N ARG A 55 11.95 1.90 -13.80
CA ARG A 55 12.55 1.89 -12.48
C ARG A 55 12.34 3.21 -11.75
N THR A 56 12.10 3.13 -10.45
CA THR A 56 11.92 4.28 -9.58
C THR A 56 12.67 4.07 -8.27
N GLY A 57 12.98 5.15 -7.60
CA GLY A 57 13.58 5.10 -6.27
C GLY A 57 12.84 6.00 -5.31
N ILE A 58 13.01 5.76 -4.01
CA ILE A 58 12.39 6.59 -2.96
C ILE A 58 12.79 8.06 -3.12
N GLN A 59 14.02 8.32 -3.58
CA GLN A 59 14.55 9.67 -3.83
C GLN A 59 13.75 10.47 -4.86
N ASP A 60 13.02 9.81 -5.76
CA ASP A 60 12.27 10.50 -6.82
C ASP A 60 11.16 11.41 -6.27
N TYR A 61 10.67 11.12 -5.06
CA TYR A 61 9.59 11.86 -4.39
C TYR A 61 9.99 12.45 -3.03
N LEU A 62 11.24 12.32 -2.62
CA LEU A 62 11.71 13.01 -1.42
C LEU A 62 11.87 14.51 -1.68
N PRO A 63 11.52 15.39 -0.72
CA PRO A 63 11.76 16.82 -0.82
C PRO A 63 13.25 17.13 -0.77
N PHE A 64 13.64 18.27 -1.35
CA PHE A 64 14.99 18.81 -1.21
C PHE A 64 15.28 19.16 0.28
N PRO A 65 16.47 18.87 0.80
CA PRO A 65 17.64 18.26 0.16
C PRO A 65 17.67 16.71 0.29
N LYS A 66 16.66 16.08 0.90
CA LYS A 66 16.62 14.63 1.17
C LYS A 66 16.74 13.78 -0.09
N ASN A 67 16.19 14.24 -1.20
CA ASN A 67 16.29 13.56 -2.50
C ASN A 67 17.75 13.39 -2.99
N LEU A 68 18.64 14.34 -2.67
CA LEU A 68 20.06 14.26 -3.02
C LEU A 68 20.86 13.44 -2.00
N LEU A 69 20.48 13.52 -0.72
CA LEU A 69 21.20 12.85 0.37
C LEU A 69 20.88 11.36 0.44
N TYR A 70 19.68 10.95 0.04
CA TYR A 70 19.23 9.57 0.14
C TYR A 70 20.09 8.58 -0.66
N PRO A 71 20.44 8.83 -1.94
CA PRO A 71 21.35 7.96 -2.69
C PRO A 71 22.75 7.85 -2.07
N LEU A 72 23.25 8.92 -1.45
CA LEU A 72 24.52 8.88 -0.75
C LEU A 72 24.46 8.01 0.51
N LEU A 73 23.34 8.08 1.24
CA LEU A 73 23.06 7.21 2.38
C LEU A 73 23.02 5.75 1.98
N LEU A 74 22.34 5.41 0.88
CA LEU A 74 22.29 4.03 0.35
C LEU A 74 23.68 3.54 -0.03
N ARG A 75 24.51 4.37 -0.66
CA ARG A 75 25.90 4.02 -0.98
C ARG A 75 26.73 3.72 0.29
N ARG A 76 26.60 4.55 1.32
CA ARG A 76 27.31 4.36 2.61
C ARG A 76 26.85 3.08 3.32
N LYS A 77 25.59 2.68 3.18
CA LYS A 77 25.04 1.44 3.76
C LYS A 77 25.32 0.19 2.91
N GLY A 78 25.92 0.33 1.72
CA GLY A 78 26.07 -0.78 0.79
C GLY A 78 24.77 -1.26 0.14
N GLU A 79 23.70 -0.47 0.25
CA GLU A 79 22.34 -0.77 -0.26
C GLU A 79 22.08 -0.11 -1.62
N ALA A 80 23.05 0.59 -2.18
CA ALA A 80 22.91 1.21 -3.50
C ALA A 80 22.73 0.13 -4.58
N PRO A 81 21.79 0.29 -5.52
CA PRO A 81 21.59 -0.67 -6.59
C PRO A 81 22.85 -0.80 -7.44
N LYS A 82 23.30 -2.06 -7.65
CA LYS A 82 24.52 -2.38 -8.41
C LYS A 82 24.32 -2.24 -9.92
N ALA A 83 23.11 -2.37 -10.39
CA ALA A 83 22.74 -2.23 -11.80
C ALA A 83 21.48 -1.37 -11.90
N LEU A 84 21.44 -0.50 -12.92
CA LEU A 84 20.31 0.37 -13.22
C LEU A 84 19.87 0.08 -14.67
N GLU A 85 19.06 -0.96 -14.82
CA GLU A 85 18.46 -1.29 -16.09
C GLU A 85 17.00 -0.82 -16.15
N GLY A 86 16.56 -0.38 -17.32
CA GLY A 86 15.21 0.10 -17.57
C GLY A 86 15.11 1.63 -17.61
N LEU A 87 13.92 2.11 -17.95
CA LEU A 87 13.62 3.52 -18.11
C LEU A 87 13.46 4.19 -16.73
N PRO A 88 14.20 5.25 -16.41
CA PRO A 88 13.98 5.97 -15.16
C PRO A 88 12.57 6.56 -15.08
N TRP A 89 11.95 6.52 -13.90
CA TRP A 89 10.58 7.01 -13.67
C TRP A 89 10.35 8.42 -14.20
N ARG A 90 11.28 9.35 -13.92
CA ARG A 90 11.15 10.74 -14.38
C ARG A 90 11.22 10.89 -15.90
N ALA A 91 11.93 10.00 -16.58
CA ALA A 91 11.97 9.98 -18.03
C ALA A 91 10.70 9.32 -18.64
N PHE A 92 10.06 8.42 -17.87
CA PHE A 92 8.78 7.83 -18.23
C PHE A 92 7.63 8.84 -18.11
N LEU A 93 7.63 9.66 -17.04
CA LEU A 93 6.64 10.71 -16.82
C LEU A 93 6.90 11.88 -17.79
N ARG A 94 6.27 11.83 -18.94
CA ARG A 94 6.30 12.94 -19.91
C ARG A 94 5.02 13.75 -19.81
N PRO A 95 5.11 15.10 -19.94
CA PRO A 95 3.93 15.92 -20.12
C PRO A 95 3.16 15.47 -21.36
N GLY A 96 1.85 15.39 -21.26
CA GLY A 96 0.99 15.01 -22.37
C GLY A 96 -0.47 15.04 -21.97
N THR A 97 -1.35 15.11 -22.95
CA THR A 97 -2.79 14.97 -22.71
C THR A 97 -3.12 13.47 -22.69
N PRO A 98 -3.66 12.94 -21.57
CA PRO A 98 -4.11 11.57 -21.52
C PRO A 98 -5.16 11.32 -22.61
N ARG A 99 -5.03 10.22 -23.33
CA ARG A 99 -6.10 9.77 -24.24
C ARG A 99 -7.05 8.91 -23.42
N PRO A 100 -8.32 9.31 -23.26
CA PRO A 100 -9.30 8.49 -22.58
C PRO A 100 -9.43 7.14 -23.29
N VAL A 101 -9.40 6.06 -22.54
CA VAL A 101 -9.73 4.72 -23.02
C VAL A 101 -11.13 4.41 -22.48
N PRO A 102 -12.08 4.01 -23.34
CA PRO A 102 -13.38 3.54 -22.86
C PRO A 102 -13.16 2.36 -21.91
N LEU A 103 -13.72 2.44 -20.72
CA LEU A 103 -13.66 1.39 -19.70
C LEU A 103 -15.07 1.06 -19.24
N ASP A 104 -15.38 -0.22 -19.18
CA ASP A 104 -16.58 -0.72 -18.53
C ASP A 104 -16.29 -1.03 -17.06
N LEU A 105 -17.30 -0.93 -16.21
CA LEU A 105 -17.17 -1.30 -14.82
C LEU A 105 -16.84 -2.78 -14.63
N ASP A 106 -17.21 -3.63 -15.58
CA ASP A 106 -16.96 -5.06 -15.55
C ASP A 106 -15.63 -5.45 -16.23
N ASP A 107 -14.90 -4.47 -16.79
CA ASP A 107 -13.54 -4.70 -17.26
C ASP A 107 -12.62 -5.08 -16.11
N LEU A 108 -11.67 -5.97 -16.38
CA LEU A 108 -10.64 -6.37 -15.43
C LEU A 108 -9.74 -5.19 -15.08
N ALA A 109 -9.66 -4.86 -13.80
CA ALA A 109 -8.85 -3.75 -13.29
C ALA A 109 -7.56 -4.22 -12.63
N LEU A 110 -7.61 -5.36 -11.93
CA LEU A 110 -6.52 -5.80 -11.08
C LEU A 110 -6.45 -7.33 -11.00
N LEU A 111 -5.24 -7.86 -11.07
CA LEU A 111 -4.92 -9.22 -10.62
C LEU A 111 -4.25 -9.13 -9.25
N GLN A 112 -4.98 -9.57 -8.23
CA GLN A 112 -4.48 -9.55 -6.85
C GLN A 112 -4.08 -10.96 -6.42
N TYR A 113 -2.77 -11.18 -6.28
CA TYR A 113 -2.25 -12.50 -5.94
C TYR A 113 -2.44 -12.82 -4.46
N THR A 114 -2.96 -14.02 -4.19
CA THR A 114 -3.09 -14.56 -2.84
C THR A 114 -1.92 -15.46 -2.51
N GLY A 115 -1.42 -15.39 -1.27
CA GLY A 115 -0.50 -16.39 -0.74
C GLY A 115 -1.25 -17.70 -0.53
N GLY A 116 -1.17 -18.61 -1.50
CA GLY A 116 -1.80 -19.92 -1.38
C GLY A 116 -1.22 -20.73 -0.23
N THR A 117 -2.06 -21.25 0.64
CA THR A 117 -1.66 -22.15 1.75
C THR A 117 -1.25 -23.54 1.25
N THR A 118 -1.55 -23.90 0.01
CA THR A 118 -1.43 -25.26 -0.52
C THR A 118 -0.82 -25.36 -1.93
N GLY A 119 -0.28 -24.27 -2.51
CA GLY A 119 0.21 -24.31 -3.88
C GLY A 119 0.79 -22.97 -4.37
N LEU A 120 0.93 -22.86 -5.69
CA LEU A 120 1.33 -21.63 -6.34
C LEU A 120 0.29 -20.51 -6.10
N ALA A 121 0.75 -19.30 -5.88
CA ALA A 121 -0.12 -18.14 -5.71
C ALA A 121 -1.00 -17.95 -6.96
N LYS A 122 -2.27 -17.61 -6.74
CA LYS A 122 -3.27 -17.38 -7.81
C LYS A 122 -3.68 -15.91 -7.80
N GLY A 123 -3.91 -15.35 -8.98
CA GLY A 123 -4.40 -13.98 -9.15
C GLY A 123 -5.92 -13.92 -9.11
N ALA A 124 -6.50 -13.37 -8.04
CA ALA A 124 -7.92 -13.03 -8.01
C ALA A 124 -8.18 -11.93 -9.03
N MET A 125 -9.18 -12.12 -9.87
CA MET A 125 -9.56 -11.19 -10.94
C MET A 125 -10.56 -10.17 -10.39
N LEU A 126 -10.12 -8.93 -10.21
CA LEU A 126 -10.95 -7.86 -9.68
C LEU A 126 -11.28 -6.84 -10.77
N THR A 127 -12.57 -6.59 -10.98
CA THR A 127 -13.06 -5.60 -11.95
C THR A 127 -13.03 -4.19 -11.37
N HIS A 128 -13.20 -3.18 -12.22
CA HIS A 128 -13.39 -1.80 -11.76
C HIS A 128 -14.58 -1.68 -10.82
N ARG A 129 -15.67 -2.43 -11.08
CA ARG A 129 -16.86 -2.49 -10.22
C ARG A 129 -16.53 -3.03 -8.84
N ASN A 130 -15.75 -4.12 -8.74
CA ASN A 130 -15.37 -4.69 -7.44
C ASN A 130 -14.62 -3.67 -6.59
N LEU A 131 -13.57 -3.05 -7.14
CA LEU A 131 -12.76 -2.08 -6.43
C LEU A 131 -13.56 -0.84 -6.00
N SER A 132 -14.39 -0.31 -6.90
CA SER A 132 -15.20 0.88 -6.62
C SER A 132 -16.30 0.60 -5.62
N ALA A 133 -17.01 -0.53 -5.77
CA ALA A 133 -18.09 -0.91 -4.85
C ALA A 133 -17.55 -1.13 -3.43
N ASN A 134 -16.42 -1.82 -3.26
CA ASN A 134 -15.85 -2.05 -1.95
C ASN A 134 -15.36 -0.75 -1.29
N ALA A 135 -14.72 0.15 -2.04
CA ALA A 135 -14.34 1.45 -1.50
C ALA A 135 -15.57 2.26 -1.01
N LEU A 136 -16.68 2.23 -1.77
CA LEU A 136 -17.95 2.86 -1.37
C LEU A 136 -18.57 2.18 -0.13
N GLN A 137 -18.51 0.85 -0.05
CA GLN A 137 -18.98 0.10 1.11
C GLN A 137 -18.19 0.46 2.37
N VAL A 138 -16.85 0.46 2.30
CA VAL A 138 -16.00 0.88 3.42
C VAL A 138 -16.32 2.32 3.83
N ARG A 139 -16.51 3.24 2.85
CA ARG A 139 -16.91 4.62 3.14
C ARG A 139 -18.26 4.70 3.85
N ALA A 140 -19.24 3.88 3.46
CA ALA A 140 -20.57 3.85 4.05
C ALA A 140 -20.57 3.33 5.50
N TRP A 141 -19.63 2.47 5.86
CA TRP A 141 -19.44 1.99 7.23
C TRP A 141 -18.82 3.01 8.18
N ILE A 142 -18.37 4.15 7.66
CA ILE A 142 -17.82 5.26 8.45
C ILE A 142 -18.75 6.47 8.31
N PRO A 143 -19.87 6.53 9.08
CA PRO A 143 -20.90 7.56 8.89
C PRO A 143 -20.37 8.98 9.09
N ASP A 144 -19.43 9.16 10.03
CA ASP A 144 -18.84 10.45 10.37
C ASP A 144 -17.62 10.84 9.51
N PHE A 145 -17.39 10.16 8.40
CA PHE A 145 -16.29 10.48 7.49
C PHE A 145 -16.56 11.83 6.80
N ARG A 146 -15.63 12.77 6.92
CA ARG A 146 -15.71 14.11 6.36
C ARG A 146 -14.88 14.20 5.10
N GLU A 147 -15.54 14.34 3.96
CA GLU A 147 -14.85 14.42 2.67
C GLU A 147 -13.92 15.64 2.60
N GLY A 148 -12.69 15.43 2.14
CA GLY A 148 -11.66 16.46 2.05
C GLY A 148 -10.97 16.83 3.38
N GLU A 149 -11.48 16.39 4.53
CA GLU A 149 -10.95 16.78 5.85
C GLU A 149 -10.18 15.64 6.54
N GLU A 150 -10.42 14.38 6.14
CA GLU A 150 -9.85 13.23 6.83
C GLU A 150 -8.35 13.06 6.55
N VAL A 151 -7.67 12.45 7.51
CA VAL A 151 -6.27 12.09 7.41
C VAL A 151 -6.14 10.60 7.68
N VAL A 152 -5.87 9.83 6.64
CA VAL A 152 -5.75 8.37 6.69
C VAL A 152 -4.28 7.98 6.82
N LEU A 153 -3.97 7.09 7.75
CA LEU A 153 -2.63 6.55 7.93
C LEU A 153 -2.39 5.36 7.00
N GLY A 154 -1.43 5.50 6.10
CA GLY A 154 -0.95 4.45 5.20
C GLY A 154 0.23 3.69 5.82
N ALA A 155 -0.01 2.94 6.90
CA ALA A 155 0.99 2.12 7.58
C ALA A 155 0.94 0.64 7.18
N ILE A 156 -0.10 0.21 6.47
CA ILE A 156 -0.26 -1.16 5.96
C ILE A 156 0.03 -1.22 4.46
N PRO A 157 0.57 -2.35 3.95
CA PRO A 157 1.01 -2.44 2.56
C PRO A 157 -0.13 -2.32 1.56
N PHE A 158 0.03 -1.47 0.53
CA PHE A 158 -0.97 -1.28 -0.54
C PHE A 158 -0.95 -2.38 -1.61
N PHE A 159 0.09 -3.19 -1.66
CA PHE A 159 0.08 -4.39 -2.50
C PHE A 159 -0.84 -5.50 -1.94
N HIS A 160 -1.31 -5.36 -0.70
CA HIS A 160 -2.36 -6.16 -0.08
C HIS A 160 -3.72 -5.49 -0.28
N VAL A 161 -4.74 -6.27 -0.66
CA VAL A 161 -6.08 -5.74 -0.91
C VAL A 161 -6.64 -4.97 0.29
N TYR A 162 -6.38 -5.42 1.51
CA TYR A 162 -6.79 -4.72 2.73
C TYR A 162 -6.24 -3.29 2.77
N GLY A 163 -4.92 -3.12 2.65
CA GLY A 163 -4.32 -1.78 2.66
C GLY A 163 -4.70 -0.94 1.45
N MET A 164 -4.83 -1.57 0.29
CA MET A 164 -5.30 -0.91 -0.92
C MET A 164 -6.71 -0.33 -0.73
N THR A 165 -7.63 -1.08 -0.15
CA THR A 165 -9.04 -0.66 -0.05
C THR A 165 -9.28 0.26 1.13
N VAL A 166 -8.89 -0.14 2.36
CA VAL A 166 -9.24 0.63 3.56
C VAL A 166 -8.35 1.84 3.84
N ALA A 167 -7.21 1.95 3.16
CA ALA A 167 -6.35 3.13 3.27
C ALA A 167 -6.30 3.91 1.94
N MET A 168 -5.77 3.31 0.87
CA MET A 168 -5.53 4.02 -0.38
C MET A 168 -6.83 4.40 -1.10
N ASN A 169 -7.70 3.43 -1.42
CA ASN A 169 -8.92 3.69 -2.18
C ASN A 169 -9.91 4.54 -1.38
N LEU A 170 -10.05 4.28 -0.07
CA LEU A 170 -10.88 5.11 0.82
C LEU A 170 -10.40 6.56 0.84
N ALA A 171 -9.09 6.79 0.99
CA ALA A 171 -8.54 8.14 1.01
C ALA A 171 -8.74 8.87 -0.32
N LEU A 172 -8.53 8.18 -1.45
CA LEU A 172 -8.77 8.75 -2.78
C LEU A 172 -10.24 9.08 -3.02
N LEU A 173 -11.15 8.17 -2.65
CA LEU A 173 -12.60 8.35 -2.80
C LEU A 173 -13.11 9.54 -1.97
N GLY A 174 -12.63 9.67 -0.73
CA GLY A 174 -13.06 10.71 0.19
C GLY A 174 -12.26 12.02 0.09
N GLY A 175 -11.34 12.17 -0.88
CA GLY A 175 -10.47 13.34 -0.97
C GLY A 175 -9.60 13.57 0.26
N ALA A 176 -9.32 12.51 1.03
CA ALA A 176 -8.61 12.58 2.27
C ALA A 176 -7.08 12.71 2.08
N LYS A 177 -6.42 13.30 3.06
CA LYS A 177 -4.96 13.27 3.11
C LYS A 177 -4.47 11.88 3.48
N LEU A 178 -3.58 11.30 2.67
CA LEU A 178 -2.96 10.01 2.95
C LEU A 178 -1.53 10.21 3.45
N VAL A 179 -1.27 9.80 4.70
CA VAL A 179 0.06 9.87 5.33
C VAL A 179 0.76 8.53 5.13
N LEU A 180 1.75 8.51 4.25
CA LEU A 180 2.47 7.30 3.85
C LEU A 180 3.65 7.01 4.78
N LEU A 181 3.67 5.82 5.36
CA LEU A 181 4.81 5.29 6.10
C LEU A 181 5.41 4.11 5.33
N PRO A 182 6.64 4.24 4.81
CA PRO A 182 7.29 3.15 4.06
C PRO A 182 7.53 1.89 4.88
N ARG A 183 7.62 2.04 6.21
CA ARG A 183 7.73 0.96 7.19
C ARG A 183 6.81 1.25 8.38
N PRO A 184 6.06 0.27 8.88
CA PRO A 184 5.13 0.45 9.99
C PRO A 184 5.84 0.45 11.36
N GLU A 185 6.87 1.27 11.52
CA GLU A 185 7.56 1.44 12.80
C GLU A 185 6.65 2.20 13.78
N ILE A 186 6.44 1.65 14.97
CA ILE A 186 5.49 2.21 15.94
C ILE A 186 5.82 3.65 16.31
N LYS A 187 7.10 3.98 16.49
CA LYS A 187 7.53 5.34 16.75
C LYS A 187 7.09 6.29 15.63
N ALA A 188 7.29 5.92 14.38
CA ALA A 188 6.90 6.73 13.23
C ALA A 188 5.38 6.86 13.12
N ILE A 189 4.61 5.83 13.49
CA ILE A 189 3.15 5.86 13.56
C ILE A 189 2.68 6.88 14.60
N VAL A 190 3.20 6.81 15.82
CA VAL A 190 2.85 7.74 16.91
C VAL A 190 3.20 9.18 16.52
N GLU A 191 4.40 9.42 16.01
CA GLU A 191 4.83 10.74 15.53
C GLU A 191 3.97 11.25 14.35
N ALA A 192 3.53 10.36 13.45
CA ALA A 192 2.65 10.72 12.35
C ALA A 192 1.24 11.11 12.83
N ILE A 193 0.70 10.40 13.82
CA ILE A 193 -0.59 10.72 14.42
C ILE A 193 -0.56 12.13 15.00
N GLU A 194 0.41 12.45 15.83
CA GLU A 194 0.55 13.76 16.44
C GLU A 194 0.78 14.86 15.42
N LYS A 195 1.76 14.66 14.52
CA LYS A 195 2.19 15.67 13.56
C LYS A 195 1.13 16.00 12.51
N HIS A 196 0.44 14.98 12.04
CA HIS A 196 -0.50 15.11 10.92
C HIS A 196 -1.96 15.07 11.35
N GLN A 197 -2.22 14.90 12.65
CA GLN A 197 -3.57 14.79 13.22
C GLN A 197 -4.36 13.70 12.49
N VAL A 198 -3.79 12.49 12.46
CA VAL A 198 -4.39 11.33 11.79
C VAL A 198 -5.76 11.03 12.40
N THR A 199 -6.78 10.88 11.54
CA THR A 199 -8.16 10.61 11.94
C THR A 199 -8.55 9.14 11.76
N HIS A 200 -7.93 8.46 10.79
CA HIS A 200 -8.21 7.06 10.46
C HIS A 200 -6.92 6.24 10.49
N PHE A 201 -6.93 5.21 11.32
CA PHE A 201 -5.79 4.31 11.48
C PHE A 201 -6.18 2.85 11.17
N PRO A 202 -6.19 2.44 9.89
CA PRO A 202 -6.29 1.03 9.55
C PRO A 202 -5.01 0.28 9.92
N GLY A 203 -5.16 -0.89 10.56
CA GLY A 203 -4.03 -1.67 11.04
C GLY A 203 -4.33 -3.16 11.13
N VAL A 204 -3.39 -3.91 11.69
CA VAL A 204 -3.50 -5.33 11.99
C VAL A 204 -3.32 -5.55 13.50
N PRO A 205 -3.79 -6.68 14.08
CA PRO A 205 -3.73 -6.89 15.54
C PRO A 205 -2.34 -6.70 16.12
N THR A 206 -1.30 -7.22 15.47
CA THR A 206 0.09 -7.07 15.93
C THR A 206 0.54 -5.62 16.00
N LEU A 207 0.04 -4.77 15.10
CA LEU A 207 0.34 -3.35 15.08
C LEU A 207 -0.32 -2.63 16.27
N TYR A 208 -1.56 -2.96 16.58
CA TYR A 208 -2.28 -2.41 17.75
C TYR A 208 -1.67 -2.88 19.07
N VAL A 209 -1.25 -4.16 19.15
CA VAL A 209 -0.51 -4.67 20.32
C VAL A 209 0.77 -3.86 20.54
N ALA A 210 1.57 -3.69 19.49
CA ALA A 210 2.82 -2.94 19.58
C ALA A 210 2.59 -1.45 19.89
N PHE A 211 1.54 -0.84 19.32
CA PHE A 211 1.13 0.54 19.61
C PHE A 211 0.74 0.72 21.09
N ASN A 212 -0.11 -0.15 21.61
CA ASN A 212 -0.55 -0.12 23.01
C ASN A 212 0.60 -0.26 24.00
N ASN A 213 1.68 -0.97 23.61
CA ASN A 213 2.85 -1.20 24.45
C ASN A 213 4.01 -0.23 24.16
N PHE A 214 3.78 0.80 23.35
CA PHE A 214 4.81 1.79 23.07
C PHE A 214 5.16 2.59 24.35
N PRO A 215 6.44 2.70 24.72
CA PRO A 215 6.84 3.39 25.94
C PRO A 215 6.33 4.83 25.98
N GLY A 216 5.59 5.17 27.03
CA GLY A 216 5.06 6.51 27.26
C GLY A 216 3.86 6.87 26.35
N ILE A 217 3.19 5.89 25.77
CA ILE A 217 2.02 6.11 24.89
C ILE A 217 0.91 6.92 25.56
N GLU A 218 0.73 6.76 26.87
CA GLU A 218 -0.29 7.48 27.68
C GLU A 218 -0.06 9.00 27.76
N ARG A 219 1.14 9.45 27.39
CA ARG A 219 1.53 10.87 27.41
C ARG A 219 1.46 11.52 26.04
N ARG A 220 1.07 10.76 25.03
CA ARG A 220 1.04 11.20 23.63
C ARG A 220 -0.32 11.78 23.28
N ASP A 221 -0.35 12.75 22.37
CA ASP A 221 -1.60 13.31 21.87
C ASP A 221 -2.14 12.44 20.72
N LEU A 222 -3.10 11.58 21.08
CA LEU A 222 -3.70 10.61 20.18
C LEU A 222 -5.19 10.91 19.87
N LYS A 223 -5.71 12.04 20.37
CA LYS A 223 -7.14 12.36 20.32
C LYS A 223 -7.67 12.69 18.93
N SER A 224 -6.80 12.92 17.96
CA SER A 224 -7.20 13.12 16.57
C SER A 224 -7.76 11.85 15.93
N VAL A 225 -7.34 10.67 16.42
CA VAL A 225 -7.79 9.37 15.91
C VAL A 225 -9.25 9.16 16.28
N ARG A 226 -10.09 8.82 15.31
CA ARG A 226 -11.54 8.65 15.46
C ARG A 226 -12.03 7.28 15.03
N ALA A 227 -11.56 6.79 13.90
CA ALA A 227 -12.00 5.51 13.34
C ALA A 227 -10.81 4.62 13.02
N CYS A 228 -10.87 3.39 13.49
CA CYS A 228 -9.85 2.38 13.28
C CYS A 228 -10.49 1.07 12.89
N ILE A 229 -9.80 0.35 12.00
CA ILE A 229 -10.22 -0.98 11.59
C ILE A 229 -9.03 -1.93 11.72
N SER A 230 -9.25 -3.07 12.33
CA SER A 230 -8.26 -4.15 12.42
C SER A 230 -8.67 -5.28 11.49
N GLY A 231 -7.77 -5.69 10.61
CA GLY A 231 -8.03 -6.77 9.66
C GLY A 231 -6.93 -7.82 9.64
N SER A 232 -7.10 -8.80 8.77
CA SER A 232 -6.17 -9.90 8.48
C SER A 232 -6.04 -11.00 9.55
N ALA A 233 -6.46 -10.75 10.79
CA ALA A 233 -6.47 -11.74 11.88
C ALA A 233 -7.44 -11.30 12.98
N PRO A 234 -7.91 -12.22 13.85
CA PRO A 234 -8.75 -11.89 14.98
C PRO A 234 -8.08 -10.89 15.94
N LEU A 235 -8.85 -9.92 16.41
CA LEU A 235 -8.39 -8.88 17.33
C LEU A 235 -8.77 -9.27 18.78
N PRO A 236 -7.80 -9.45 19.70
CA PRO A 236 -8.12 -9.66 21.10
C PRO A 236 -8.86 -8.47 21.70
N LEU A 237 -9.93 -8.73 22.44
CA LEU A 237 -10.80 -7.71 23.03
C LEU A 237 -10.02 -6.73 23.91
N GLU A 238 -9.12 -7.24 24.74
CA GLU A 238 -8.28 -6.45 25.62
C GLU A 238 -7.38 -5.44 24.87
N VAL A 239 -6.94 -5.81 23.65
CA VAL A 239 -6.14 -4.91 22.79
C VAL A 239 -7.01 -3.78 22.27
N ALA A 240 -8.24 -4.10 21.82
CA ALA A 240 -9.19 -3.10 21.36
C ALA A 240 -9.57 -2.11 22.49
N GLU A 241 -9.95 -2.63 23.65
CA GLU A 241 -10.33 -1.82 24.80
C GLU A 241 -9.18 -0.90 25.27
N ARG A 242 -7.95 -1.40 25.32
CA ARG A 242 -6.80 -0.57 25.69
C ARG A 242 -6.54 0.52 24.66
N PHE A 243 -6.61 0.20 23.37
CA PHE A 243 -6.45 1.18 22.30
C PHE A 243 -7.54 2.28 22.38
N GLU A 244 -8.80 1.89 22.56
CA GLU A 244 -9.91 2.82 22.71
C GLU A 244 -9.76 3.74 23.94
N ARG A 245 -9.29 3.21 25.07
CA ARG A 245 -8.97 4.04 26.25
C ARG A 245 -7.86 5.05 25.99
N LEU A 246 -6.83 4.70 25.22
CA LEU A 246 -5.69 5.57 24.90
C LEU A 246 -6.06 6.69 23.93
N THR A 247 -6.88 6.40 22.94
CA THR A 247 -7.16 7.32 21.82
C THR A 247 -8.52 7.99 21.92
N GLY A 248 -9.49 7.37 22.57
CA GLY A 248 -10.90 7.73 22.50
C GLY A 248 -11.60 7.31 21.20
N ALA A 249 -10.85 6.68 20.26
CA ALA A 249 -11.39 6.21 18.98
C ALA A 249 -12.15 4.90 19.15
N LYS A 250 -12.95 4.55 18.14
CA LYS A 250 -13.52 3.21 17.98
C LYS A 250 -12.59 2.34 17.15
N LEU A 251 -12.29 1.13 17.65
CA LEU A 251 -11.52 0.12 16.95
C LEU A 251 -12.42 -1.09 16.66
N VAL A 252 -12.75 -1.27 15.39
CA VAL A 252 -13.61 -2.38 14.94
C VAL A 252 -12.79 -3.44 14.21
N GLU A 253 -13.26 -4.68 14.27
CA GLU A 253 -12.69 -5.77 13.51
C GLU A 253 -13.32 -5.83 12.11
N GLY A 254 -12.49 -5.91 11.07
CA GLY A 254 -12.90 -6.07 9.69
C GLY A 254 -12.55 -7.45 9.17
N TYR A 255 -13.52 -8.14 8.59
CA TYR A 255 -13.33 -9.39 7.87
C TYR A 255 -13.36 -9.15 6.36
N GLY A 256 -12.45 -9.77 5.63
CA GLY A 256 -12.42 -9.70 4.17
C GLY A 256 -11.58 -10.80 3.54
N LEU A 257 -11.78 -10.98 2.24
CA LEU A 257 -11.06 -11.92 1.38
C LEU A 257 -10.45 -11.13 0.22
N THR A 258 -9.32 -11.59 -0.29
CA THR A 258 -8.69 -10.99 -1.49
C THR A 258 -9.64 -11.02 -2.69
N GLU A 259 -10.43 -12.08 -2.81
CA GLU A 259 -11.41 -12.31 -3.87
C GLU A 259 -12.64 -11.39 -3.76
N ALA A 260 -12.82 -10.72 -2.63
CA ALA A 260 -13.90 -9.75 -2.42
C ALA A 260 -13.45 -8.28 -2.59
N SER A 261 -12.20 -8.07 -2.98
CA SER A 261 -11.50 -6.79 -3.17
C SER A 261 -11.12 -6.03 -1.90
#